data_3e09f709a64101c3b608f3ce28f88eac
#
_entry.id   3e09f709a64101c3b608f3ce28f88eac
#
_cell.length_a   1.000
_cell.length_b   1.000
_cell.length_c   1.000
_cell.angle_alpha   90.00
_cell.angle_beta   90.00
_cell.angle_gamma   90.00
#
_symmetry.space_group_name_H-M   'P 1'
#
loop_
_entity.id
_entity.type
_entity.pdbx_description
1 polymer ?
#
loop_
_entity_poly.entity_id
_entity_poly.type
_entity_poly.pdbx_seq_one_letter_code
_entity_poly.pdbx_strand_id
1 'polypeptide(L)'
;TAGLKTRLAHTGTKAAVIGLSGGLDSTLALLVTVRAFDALGLPRTGITAVSMPGFGTTHRTKSNAESLARDLGVSFREVSIHAAVEQHFKDIEHDSAVQDVTYENSQARERTQILMDLANQAGGFVIGTGDLSELALGWATYNGDHMSMYAVNASVPKTLVRHLVRYAADVFGGRIAEVLLDILDTPVSPELLPPTGDGEIAQKTEDLVGPYELHDYFLYYLLRFGFEPGKIYRMALKSFEGVYDAKTVHTWLRTFYRRFFAQQFKRSCLPDGPKVGSVTLSPRGDWRMPSDASSRLWLAQIDALNAID
;
A
#
# COMPACT_ATOMS: atom_id res chain seq x y z
N THR A 1 8.41 -13.49 -3.69
CA THR A 1 9.56 -13.82 -4.57
C THR A 1 9.15 -14.76 -5.69
N ALA A 2 8.62 -15.97 -5.42
CA ALA A 2 8.35 -16.96 -6.45
C ALA A 2 7.42 -16.47 -7.57
N GLY A 3 6.30 -15.81 -7.23
CA GLY A 3 5.36 -15.28 -8.22
C GLY A 3 6.01 -14.26 -9.17
N LEU A 4 6.78 -13.31 -8.64
CA LEU A 4 7.49 -12.33 -9.45
C LEU A 4 8.58 -13.00 -10.31
N LYS A 5 9.34 -13.95 -9.74
CA LYS A 5 10.30 -14.74 -10.50
C LYS A 5 9.66 -15.42 -11.71
N THR A 6 8.50 -16.05 -11.52
CA THR A 6 7.77 -16.70 -12.61
C THR A 6 7.31 -15.69 -13.66
N ARG A 7 6.81 -14.52 -13.26
CA ARG A 7 6.39 -13.44 -14.18
C ARG A 7 7.58 -12.93 -15.01
N LEU A 8 8.71 -12.63 -14.38
CA LEU A 8 9.94 -12.19 -15.06
C LEU A 8 10.44 -13.23 -16.06
N ALA A 9 10.50 -14.50 -15.66
CA ALA A 9 10.92 -15.57 -16.54
C ALA A 9 9.97 -15.78 -17.73
N HIS A 10 8.64 -15.70 -17.50
CA HIS A 10 7.62 -15.85 -18.54
C HIS A 10 7.69 -14.73 -19.59
N THR A 11 7.88 -13.51 -19.16
CA THR A 11 7.95 -12.33 -20.06
C THR A 11 9.33 -12.16 -20.71
N GLY A 12 10.35 -12.83 -20.19
CA GLY A 12 11.74 -12.61 -20.61
C GLY A 12 12.31 -11.26 -20.19
N THR A 13 11.58 -10.50 -19.38
CA THR A 13 11.94 -9.16 -18.93
C THR A 13 13.09 -9.20 -17.93
N LYS A 14 14.09 -8.32 -18.14
CA LYS A 14 15.28 -8.16 -17.29
C LYS A 14 15.33 -6.81 -16.59
N ALA A 15 14.26 -6.03 -16.67
CA ALA A 15 14.14 -4.72 -16.05
C ALA A 15 12.86 -4.62 -15.24
N ALA A 16 12.92 -3.95 -14.09
CA ALA A 16 11.79 -3.63 -13.24
C ALA A 16 11.89 -2.19 -12.75
N VAL A 17 10.77 -1.49 -12.69
CA VAL A 17 10.68 -0.12 -12.16
C VAL A 17 9.78 -0.13 -10.94
N ILE A 18 10.21 0.52 -9.86
CA ILE A 18 9.46 0.57 -8.61
C ILE A 18 9.51 1.98 -8.02
N GLY A 19 8.36 2.51 -7.62
CA GLY A 19 8.29 3.72 -6.82
C GLY A 19 8.77 3.43 -5.39
N LEU A 20 9.83 4.08 -4.96
CA LEU A 20 10.41 3.90 -3.63
C LEU A 20 10.19 5.18 -2.81
N SER A 21 9.15 5.17 -1.99
CA SER A 21 8.81 6.30 -1.11
C SER A 21 9.65 6.36 0.17
N GLY A 22 10.27 5.24 0.56
CA GLY A 22 10.89 5.06 1.87
C GLY A 22 9.92 4.55 2.95
N GLY A 23 8.67 4.25 2.58
CA GLY A 23 7.69 3.59 3.44
C GLY A 23 7.74 2.07 3.38
N LEU A 24 6.99 1.41 4.27
CA LEU A 24 7.00 -0.06 4.47
C LEU A 24 6.68 -0.85 3.20
N ASP A 25 5.65 -0.44 2.46
CA ASP A 25 5.13 -1.23 1.34
C ASP A 25 6.08 -1.22 0.15
N SER A 26 6.61 -0.04 -0.19
CA SER A 26 7.63 0.11 -1.24
C SER A 26 8.92 -0.60 -0.87
N THR A 27 9.28 -0.60 0.41
CA THR A 27 10.43 -1.34 0.95
C THR A 27 10.26 -2.83 0.78
N LEU A 28 9.12 -3.42 1.21
CA LEU A 28 8.88 -4.85 1.03
C LEU A 28 8.86 -5.24 -0.46
N ALA A 29 8.24 -4.43 -1.31
CA ALA A 29 8.19 -4.68 -2.74
C ALA A 29 9.59 -4.66 -3.37
N LEU A 30 10.46 -3.74 -2.96
CA LEU A 30 11.85 -3.70 -3.40
C LEU A 30 12.63 -4.95 -2.95
N LEU A 31 12.52 -5.35 -1.68
CA LEU A 31 13.17 -6.55 -1.14
C LEU A 31 12.74 -7.83 -1.88
N VAL A 32 11.43 -7.97 -2.18
CA VAL A 32 10.88 -9.07 -2.97
C VAL A 32 11.45 -9.06 -4.39
N THR A 33 11.57 -7.88 -5.00
CA THR A 33 12.09 -7.70 -6.36
C THR A 33 13.57 -8.07 -6.43
N VAL A 34 14.38 -7.59 -5.50
CA VAL A 34 15.80 -7.97 -5.38
C VAL A 34 15.96 -9.49 -5.27
N ARG A 35 15.22 -10.13 -4.38
CA ARG A 35 15.27 -11.61 -4.23
C ARG A 35 14.79 -12.36 -5.47
N ALA A 36 13.88 -11.80 -6.24
CA ALA A 36 13.44 -12.40 -7.50
C ALA A 36 14.53 -12.31 -8.58
N PHE A 37 15.21 -11.17 -8.68
CA PHE A 37 16.34 -10.96 -9.58
C PHE A 37 17.52 -11.88 -9.22
N ASP A 38 17.90 -11.93 -7.95
CA ASP A 38 18.97 -12.84 -7.47
C ASP A 38 18.65 -14.30 -7.81
N ALA A 39 17.41 -14.74 -7.60
CA ALA A 39 16.96 -16.10 -7.88
C ALA A 39 16.91 -16.44 -9.39
N LEU A 40 16.99 -15.44 -10.27
CA LEU A 40 17.10 -15.59 -11.73
C LEU A 40 18.52 -15.35 -12.24
N GLY A 41 19.46 -14.97 -11.38
CA GLY A 41 20.81 -14.56 -11.78
C GLY A 41 20.83 -13.26 -12.58
N LEU A 42 19.81 -12.41 -12.43
CA LEU A 42 19.76 -11.11 -13.08
C LEU A 42 20.53 -10.06 -12.26
N PRO A 43 21.20 -9.11 -12.92
CA PRO A 43 21.89 -8.05 -12.21
C PRO A 43 20.89 -7.13 -11.50
N ARG A 44 21.12 -6.82 -10.23
CA ARG A 44 20.27 -5.92 -9.44
C ARG A 44 20.17 -4.51 -10.02
N THR A 45 21.14 -4.09 -10.83
CA THR A 45 21.12 -2.83 -11.60
C THR A 45 20.00 -2.78 -12.65
N GLY A 46 19.38 -3.90 -12.99
CA GLY A 46 18.15 -3.96 -13.80
C GLY A 46 16.90 -3.52 -13.05
N ILE A 47 16.99 -3.34 -11.72
CA ILE A 47 15.92 -2.77 -10.92
C ILE A 47 16.16 -1.27 -10.80
N THR A 48 15.21 -0.45 -11.25
CA THR A 48 15.23 1.01 -11.07
C THR A 48 14.27 1.41 -9.96
N ALA A 49 14.82 1.76 -8.81
CA ALA A 49 14.08 2.37 -7.71
C ALA A 49 13.96 3.88 -7.95
N VAL A 50 12.73 4.39 -8.00
CA VAL A 50 12.45 5.80 -8.32
C VAL A 50 11.87 6.50 -7.10
N SER A 51 12.60 7.47 -6.55
CA SER A 51 12.07 8.41 -5.56
C SER A 51 11.44 9.59 -6.30
N MET A 52 10.21 9.92 -5.95
CA MET A 52 9.45 10.98 -6.62
C MET A 52 8.93 11.99 -5.58
N PRO A 53 9.82 12.85 -5.04
CA PRO A 53 9.43 13.81 -4.04
C PRO A 53 8.34 14.76 -4.56
N GLY A 54 7.29 14.90 -3.75
CA GLY A 54 6.17 15.81 -3.92
C GLY A 54 6.01 16.70 -2.69
N PHE A 55 4.85 17.33 -2.55
CA PHE A 55 4.61 18.34 -1.52
C PHE A 55 4.63 17.77 -0.09
N GLY A 56 4.34 16.48 0.09
CA GLY A 56 4.30 15.82 1.41
C GLY A 56 5.54 14.99 1.75
N THR A 57 6.54 14.94 0.88
CA THR A 57 7.71 14.08 1.08
C THR A 57 8.63 14.65 2.17
N THR A 58 8.96 13.83 3.17
CA THR A 58 9.86 14.22 4.25
C THR A 58 11.32 13.91 3.92
N HIS A 59 12.26 14.61 4.58
CA HIS A 59 13.69 14.34 4.41
C HIS A 59 14.05 12.92 4.86
N ARG A 60 13.43 12.41 5.94
CA ARG A 60 13.69 11.08 6.50
C ARG A 60 13.35 9.97 5.51
N THR A 61 12.14 10.00 4.95
CA THR A 61 11.68 8.97 4.01
C THR A 61 12.50 8.99 2.72
N LYS A 62 12.84 10.18 2.22
CA LYS A 62 13.73 10.33 1.05
C LYS A 62 15.12 9.74 1.32
N SER A 63 15.73 10.03 2.45
CA SER A 63 17.06 9.51 2.84
C SER A 63 17.04 7.99 3.00
N ASN A 64 15.97 7.43 3.57
CA ASN A 64 15.79 5.98 3.70
C ASN A 64 15.68 5.30 2.34
N ALA A 65 14.92 5.86 1.41
CA ALA A 65 14.78 5.34 0.06
C ALA A 65 16.13 5.28 -0.68
N GLU A 66 16.88 6.38 -0.65
CA GLU A 66 18.20 6.45 -1.29
C GLU A 66 19.20 5.47 -0.68
N SER A 67 19.29 5.44 0.66
CA SER A 67 20.20 4.56 1.40
C SER A 67 19.89 3.10 1.13
N LEU A 68 18.61 2.70 1.19
CA LEU A 68 18.18 1.33 0.93
C LEU A 68 18.51 0.89 -0.50
N ALA A 69 18.22 1.74 -1.50
CA ALA A 69 18.51 1.43 -2.89
C ALA A 69 20.01 1.23 -3.13
N ARG A 70 20.84 2.11 -2.57
CA ARG A 70 22.32 2.03 -2.66
C ARG A 70 22.83 0.76 -2.00
N ASP A 71 22.40 0.47 -0.78
CA ASP A 71 22.93 -0.65 0.00
C ASP A 71 22.47 -2.01 -0.56
N LEU A 72 21.33 -2.05 -1.26
CA LEU A 72 20.87 -3.23 -2.02
C LEU A 72 21.54 -3.36 -3.40
N GLY A 73 22.24 -2.34 -3.89
CA GLY A 73 22.93 -2.35 -5.18
C GLY A 73 21.98 -2.26 -6.39
N VAL A 74 20.83 -1.63 -6.23
CA VAL A 74 19.88 -1.35 -7.32
C VAL A 74 20.15 0.03 -7.93
N SER A 75 19.69 0.27 -9.16
CA SER A 75 19.73 1.59 -9.77
C SER A 75 18.76 2.53 -9.04
N PHE A 76 19.22 3.73 -8.70
CA PHE A 76 18.40 4.74 -8.04
C PHE A 76 18.22 5.97 -8.92
N ARG A 77 17.00 6.49 -8.97
CA ARG A 77 16.69 7.73 -9.68
C ARG A 77 15.76 8.60 -8.83
N GLU A 78 16.03 9.89 -8.81
CA GLU A 78 15.13 10.88 -8.22
C GLU A 78 14.46 11.68 -9.35
N VAL A 79 13.14 11.83 -9.26
CA VAL A 79 12.33 12.64 -10.20
C VAL A 79 11.33 13.45 -9.39
N SER A 80 11.59 14.75 -9.21
CA SER A 80 10.63 15.63 -8.53
C SER A 80 9.36 15.80 -9.36
N ILE A 81 8.19 15.67 -8.72
CA ILE A 81 6.88 15.85 -9.37
C ILE A 81 6.33 17.27 -9.23
N HIS A 82 6.99 18.18 -8.49
CA HIS A 82 6.45 19.50 -8.16
C HIS A 82 6.04 20.29 -9.40
N ALA A 83 6.96 20.49 -10.34
CA ALA A 83 6.69 21.30 -11.51
C ALA A 83 5.56 20.75 -12.39
N ALA A 84 5.50 19.43 -12.56
CA ALA A 84 4.45 18.78 -13.34
C ALA A 84 3.08 18.93 -12.68
N VAL A 85 2.99 18.68 -11.36
CA VAL A 85 1.75 18.81 -10.61
C VAL A 85 1.29 20.28 -10.53
N GLU A 86 2.20 21.23 -10.33
CA GLU A 86 1.85 22.66 -10.37
C GLU A 86 1.32 23.10 -11.74
N GLN A 87 1.91 22.59 -12.83
CA GLN A 87 1.39 22.86 -14.17
C GLN A 87 0.00 22.23 -14.35
N HIS A 88 -0.17 20.97 -13.89
CA HIS A 88 -1.46 20.30 -13.94
C HIS A 88 -2.55 21.07 -13.17
N PHE A 89 -2.26 21.60 -11.96
CA PHE A 89 -3.21 22.44 -11.22
C PHE A 89 -3.64 23.67 -12.01
N LYS A 90 -2.70 24.35 -12.70
CA LYS A 90 -3.03 25.49 -13.57
C LYS A 90 -3.93 25.07 -14.72
N ASP A 91 -3.65 23.94 -15.36
CA ASP A 91 -4.41 23.45 -16.52
C ASP A 91 -5.85 23.08 -16.17
N ILE A 92 -6.10 22.59 -14.95
CA ILE A 92 -7.44 22.23 -14.46
C ILE A 92 -8.09 23.34 -13.59
N GLU A 93 -7.46 24.51 -13.49
CA GLU A 93 -7.95 25.64 -12.69
C GLU A 93 -8.15 25.29 -11.20
N HIS A 94 -7.30 24.41 -10.65
CA HIS A 94 -7.32 24.03 -9.24
C HIS A 94 -6.43 24.97 -8.42
N ASP A 95 -6.98 25.52 -7.34
CA ASP A 95 -6.21 26.32 -6.39
C ASP A 95 -5.29 25.41 -5.54
N SER A 96 -3.99 25.54 -5.71
CA SER A 96 -2.98 24.76 -4.98
C SER A 96 -2.99 24.97 -3.45
N ALA A 97 -3.65 26.01 -2.96
CA ALA A 97 -3.87 26.22 -1.52
C ALA A 97 -4.96 25.30 -0.94
N VAL A 98 -5.83 24.73 -1.79
CA VAL A 98 -6.89 23.80 -1.39
C VAL A 98 -6.36 22.39 -1.40
N GLN A 99 -6.04 21.86 -0.22
CA GLN A 99 -5.50 20.51 -0.01
C GLN A 99 -6.59 19.45 0.07
N ASP A 100 -7.35 19.29 -1.01
CA ASP A 100 -8.45 18.34 -1.14
C ASP A 100 -8.02 17.04 -1.84
N VAL A 101 -9.01 16.19 -2.14
CA VAL A 101 -8.79 14.92 -2.86
C VAL A 101 -8.17 15.11 -4.26
N THR A 102 -8.39 16.27 -4.91
CA THR A 102 -7.80 16.61 -6.21
C THR A 102 -6.30 16.84 -6.05
N TYR A 103 -5.94 17.62 -5.03
CA TYR A 103 -4.54 17.89 -4.67
C TYR A 103 -3.76 16.59 -4.40
N GLU A 104 -4.32 15.67 -3.61
CA GLU A 104 -3.68 14.39 -3.29
C GLU A 104 -3.59 13.47 -4.51
N ASN A 105 -4.70 13.29 -5.24
CA ASN A 105 -4.78 12.36 -6.35
C ASN A 105 -3.92 12.77 -7.55
N SER A 106 -3.76 14.06 -7.81
CA SER A 106 -2.89 14.57 -8.88
C SER A 106 -1.44 14.15 -8.68
N GLN A 107 -0.94 14.25 -7.44
CA GLN A 107 0.42 13.81 -7.11
C GLN A 107 0.59 12.30 -7.28
N ALA A 108 -0.38 11.49 -6.84
CA ALA A 108 -0.30 10.03 -6.95
C ALA A 108 -0.34 9.58 -8.42
N ARG A 109 -1.16 10.23 -9.27
CA ARG A 109 -1.23 9.91 -10.71
C ARG A 109 0.01 10.32 -11.46
N GLU A 110 0.60 11.46 -11.15
CA GLU A 110 1.86 11.92 -11.75
C GLU A 110 2.99 10.90 -11.47
N ARG A 111 3.09 10.43 -10.23
CA ARG A 111 4.06 9.37 -9.89
C ARG A 111 3.83 8.11 -10.72
N THR A 112 2.59 7.70 -10.88
CA THR A 112 2.26 6.49 -11.64
C THR A 112 2.59 6.65 -13.12
N GLN A 113 2.30 7.80 -13.72
CA GLN A 113 2.65 8.10 -15.12
C GLN A 113 4.17 7.99 -15.33
N ILE A 114 4.97 8.63 -14.48
CA ILE A 114 6.44 8.55 -14.54
C ILE A 114 6.93 7.11 -14.48
N LEU A 115 6.41 6.30 -13.55
CA LEU A 115 6.81 4.90 -13.41
C LEU A 115 6.48 4.06 -14.66
N MET A 116 5.29 4.25 -15.23
CA MET A 116 4.87 3.53 -16.44
C MET A 116 5.74 3.88 -17.64
N ASP A 117 6.06 5.17 -17.83
CA ASP A 117 6.90 5.62 -18.95
C ASP A 117 8.36 5.16 -18.78
N LEU A 118 8.89 5.20 -17.56
CA LEU A 118 10.22 4.65 -17.28
C LEU A 118 10.29 3.13 -17.51
N ALA A 119 9.22 2.40 -17.18
CA ALA A 119 9.15 0.98 -17.47
C ALA A 119 9.14 0.70 -18.98
N ASN A 120 8.41 1.51 -19.75
CA ASN A 120 8.44 1.44 -21.22
C ASN A 120 9.85 1.71 -21.79
N GLN A 121 10.53 2.76 -21.32
CA GLN A 121 11.90 3.08 -21.72
C GLN A 121 12.89 1.95 -21.41
N ALA A 122 12.72 1.30 -20.25
CA ALA A 122 13.61 0.22 -19.81
C ALA A 122 13.29 -1.15 -20.44
N GLY A 123 12.20 -1.28 -21.19
CA GLY A 123 11.69 -2.58 -21.65
C GLY A 123 11.30 -3.50 -20.49
N GLY A 124 10.85 -2.92 -19.39
CA GLY A 124 10.50 -3.57 -18.15
C GLY A 124 9.03 -3.42 -17.77
N PHE A 125 8.73 -3.65 -16.51
CA PHE A 125 7.39 -3.39 -15.98
C PHE A 125 7.41 -2.81 -14.57
N VAL A 126 6.33 -2.11 -14.22
CA VAL A 126 6.14 -1.50 -12.91
C VAL A 126 5.75 -2.54 -11.88
N ILE A 127 6.51 -2.58 -10.76
CA ILE A 127 6.18 -3.37 -9.58
C ILE A 127 5.26 -2.56 -8.68
N GLY A 128 4.07 -3.10 -8.39
CA GLY A 128 3.11 -2.48 -7.48
C GLY A 128 3.48 -2.72 -6.02
N THR A 129 3.25 -1.70 -5.22
CA THR A 129 3.60 -1.67 -3.79
C THR A 129 2.41 -1.81 -2.86
N GLY A 130 1.18 -1.50 -3.32
CA GLY A 130 -0.04 -1.54 -2.52
C GLY A 130 -0.29 -2.91 -1.90
N ASP A 131 -0.66 -2.94 -0.63
CA ASP A 131 -0.90 -4.14 0.16
C ASP A 131 -2.38 -4.54 0.21
N LEU A 132 -2.66 -5.71 0.80
CA LEU A 132 -4.02 -6.26 0.89
C LEU A 132 -4.97 -5.38 1.72
N SER A 133 -4.48 -4.75 2.79
CA SER A 133 -5.29 -3.94 3.70
C SER A 133 -5.71 -2.62 3.04
N GLU A 134 -4.80 -1.99 2.31
CA GLU A 134 -5.10 -0.82 1.48
C GLU A 134 -6.12 -1.13 0.40
N LEU A 135 -5.98 -2.28 -0.27
CA LEU A 135 -6.94 -2.74 -1.27
C LEU A 135 -8.32 -3.03 -0.66
N ALA A 136 -8.38 -3.58 0.54
CA ALA A 136 -9.64 -3.83 1.24
C ALA A 136 -10.37 -2.52 1.58
N LEU A 137 -9.65 -1.53 2.11
CA LEU A 137 -10.19 -0.24 2.50
C LEU A 137 -10.35 0.75 1.34
N GLY A 138 -9.80 0.42 0.16
CA GLY A 138 -9.69 1.34 -0.97
C GLY A 138 -8.84 2.58 -0.64
N TRP A 139 -7.83 2.41 0.22
CA TRP A 139 -6.90 3.45 0.62
C TRP A 139 -5.77 3.57 -0.41
N ALA A 140 -6.12 3.99 -1.60
CA ALA A 140 -5.24 4.23 -2.73
C ALA A 140 -5.95 5.14 -3.73
N THR A 141 -5.20 5.91 -4.49
CA THR A 141 -5.72 6.73 -5.58
C THR A 141 -6.06 5.86 -6.79
N TYR A 142 -7.31 5.91 -7.24
CA TYR A 142 -7.75 5.23 -8.46
C TYR A 142 -6.94 5.72 -9.68
N ASN A 143 -6.39 4.79 -10.47
CA ASN A 143 -5.45 5.07 -11.56
C ASN A 143 -4.21 5.89 -11.12
N GLY A 144 -3.83 5.78 -9.86
CA GLY A 144 -2.60 6.30 -9.30
C GLY A 144 -1.78 5.14 -8.73
N ASP A 145 -1.42 5.24 -7.47
CA ASP A 145 -0.62 4.23 -6.74
C ASP A 145 -1.28 2.85 -6.66
N HIS A 146 -2.58 2.75 -6.92
CA HIS A 146 -3.28 1.46 -7.01
C HIS A 146 -2.95 0.68 -8.29
N MET A 147 -2.33 1.31 -9.30
CA MET A 147 -2.02 0.69 -10.60
C MET A 147 -0.56 0.27 -10.71
N SER A 148 -0.36 -0.89 -11.30
CA SER A 148 0.96 -1.43 -11.64
C SER A 148 0.82 -2.52 -12.69
N MET A 149 1.93 -3.07 -13.15
CA MET A 149 1.92 -4.20 -14.07
C MET A 149 2.02 -5.54 -13.35
N TYR A 150 2.55 -5.56 -12.12
CA TYR A 150 2.55 -6.72 -11.22
C TYR A 150 2.64 -6.30 -9.75
N ALA A 151 1.61 -6.58 -8.96
CA ALA A 151 1.48 -6.14 -7.57
C ALA A 151 1.95 -7.23 -6.59
N VAL A 152 3.19 -7.14 -6.13
CA VAL A 152 3.81 -8.19 -5.30
C VAL A 152 3.23 -8.29 -3.89
N ASN A 153 2.70 -7.19 -3.35
CA ASN A 153 2.13 -7.12 -2.01
C ASN A 153 0.60 -7.29 -1.97
N ALA A 154 -0.07 -7.45 -3.12
CA ALA A 154 -1.54 -7.41 -3.23
C ALA A 154 -2.31 -8.43 -2.34
N SER A 155 -1.65 -9.46 -1.85
CA SER A 155 -2.24 -10.42 -0.89
C SER A 155 -1.48 -10.52 0.44
N VAL A 156 -0.70 -9.49 0.77
CA VAL A 156 0.03 -9.37 2.05
C VAL A 156 -0.64 -8.28 2.88
N PRO A 157 -1.26 -8.61 4.04
CA PRO A 157 -1.85 -7.58 4.89
C PRO A 157 -0.79 -6.68 5.54
N LYS A 158 -1.14 -5.44 5.85
CA LYS A 158 -0.23 -4.43 6.43
C LYS A 158 0.51 -4.93 7.67
N THR A 159 -0.18 -5.64 8.52
CA THR A 159 0.44 -6.24 9.72
C THR A 159 1.54 -7.22 9.37
N LEU A 160 1.34 -8.05 8.33
CA LEU A 160 2.37 -8.98 7.85
C LEU A 160 3.50 -8.26 7.12
N VAL A 161 3.24 -7.14 6.42
CA VAL A 161 4.30 -6.32 5.81
C VAL A 161 5.34 -5.92 6.85
N ARG A 162 4.91 -5.42 8.01
CA ARG A 162 5.81 -5.04 9.12
C ARG A 162 6.68 -6.22 9.59
N HIS A 163 6.08 -7.39 9.77
CA HIS A 163 6.82 -8.59 10.17
C HIS A 163 7.83 -9.04 9.12
N LEU A 164 7.48 -8.97 7.83
CA LEU A 164 8.38 -9.35 6.74
C LEU A 164 9.55 -8.38 6.59
N VAL A 165 9.33 -7.07 6.78
CA VAL A 165 10.42 -6.09 6.79
C VAL A 165 11.34 -6.30 8.00
N ARG A 166 10.78 -6.60 9.18
CA ARG A 166 11.56 -6.98 10.38
C ARG A 166 12.42 -8.22 10.12
N TYR A 167 11.81 -9.26 9.59
CA TYR A 167 12.53 -10.47 9.20
C TYR A 167 13.64 -10.19 8.18
N ALA A 168 13.40 -9.31 7.21
CA ALA A 168 14.44 -8.93 6.26
C ALA A 168 15.60 -8.20 6.94
N ALA A 169 15.34 -7.34 7.93
CA ALA A 169 16.40 -6.71 8.72
C ALA A 169 17.28 -7.75 9.42
N ASP A 170 16.67 -8.79 10.03
CA ASP A 170 17.40 -9.87 10.67
C ASP A 170 18.25 -10.68 9.67
N VAL A 171 17.74 -10.90 8.45
CA VAL A 171 18.43 -11.69 7.41
C VAL A 171 19.59 -10.93 6.74
N PHE A 172 19.38 -9.65 6.42
CA PHE A 172 20.41 -8.85 5.74
C PHE A 172 21.50 -8.37 6.69
N GLY A 173 21.13 -7.98 7.93
CA GLY A 173 22.08 -7.46 8.92
C GLY A 173 22.74 -6.13 8.52
N GLY A 174 23.68 -5.66 9.34
CA GLY A 174 24.49 -4.49 9.06
C GLY A 174 23.69 -3.23 8.72
N ARG A 175 24.21 -2.43 7.79
CA ARG A 175 23.61 -1.14 7.42
C ARG A 175 22.19 -1.27 6.82
N ILE A 176 21.92 -2.33 6.08
CA ILE A 176 20.58 -2.57 5.54
C ILE A 176 19.58 -2.75 6.69
N ALA A 177 19.95 -3.50 7.73
CA ALA A 177 19.10 -3.67 8.91
C ALA A 177 18.81 -2.34 9.61
N GLU A 178 19.80 -1.47 9.77
CA GLU A 178 19.62 -0.14 10.38
C GLU A 178 18.58 0.68 9.63
N VAL A 179 18.67 0.74 8.29
CA VAL A 179 17.69 1.44 7.45
C VAL A 179 16.31 0.82 7.54
N LEU A 180 16.20 -0.52 7.52
CA LEU A 180 14.91 -1.23 7.63
C LEU A 180 14.25 -1.00 8.99
N LEU A 181 15.02 -0.93 10.07
CA LEU A 181 14.51 -0.62 11.41
C LEU A 181 14.03 0.83 11.51
N ASP A 182 14.75 1.78 10.91
CA ASP A 182 14.28 3.18 10.85
C ASP A 182 12.97 3.33 10.05
N ILE A 183 12.83 2.58 8.95
CA ILE A 183 11.57 2.53 8.19
C ILE A 183 10.42 1.96 9.04
N LEU A 184 10.68 0.91 9.83
CA LEU A 184 9.68 0.31 10.74
C LEU A 184 9.21 1.28 11.83
N ASP A 185 10.08 2.18 12.27
CA ASP A 185 9.77 3.19 13.29
C ASP A 185 9.14 4.47 12.70
N THR A 186 9.07 4.56 11.36
CA THR A 186 8.41 5.68 10.68
C THR A 186 6.89 5.45 10.66
N PRO A 187 6.06 6.45 11.06
CA PRO A 187 4.61 6.33 10.95
C PRO A 187 4.14 6.13 9.51
N VAL A 188 3.10 5.31 9.32
CA VAL A 188 2.50 5.09 8.01
C VAL A 188 1.74 6.35 7.56
N SER A 189 2.12 6.89 6.40
CA SER A 189 1.53 8.09 5.81
C SER A 189 1.53 8.00 4.28
N PRO A 190 0.51 8.53 3.59
CA PRO A 190 0.53 8.66 2.14
C PRO A 190 1.48 9.76 1.64
N GLU A 191 2.00 10.63 2.52
CA GLU A 191 2.92 11.75 2.21
C GLU A 191 2.45 12.63 1.04
N LEU A 192 1.16 12.93 1.00
CA LEU A 192 0.53 13.75 -0.05
C LEU A 192 0.29 15.19 0.42
N LEU A 193 0.11 15.40 1.73
CA LEU A 193 -0.04 16.71 2.33
C LEU A 193 1.31 17.25 2.82
N PRO A 194 1.57 18.56 2.72
CA PRO A 194 2.79 19.17 3.24
C PRO A 194 3.02 18.81 4.71
N PRO A 195 4.26 18.59 5.14
CA PRO A 195 4.59 18.33 6.54
C PRO A 195 4.16 19.53 7.41
N THR A 196 3.97 19.27 8.72
CA THR A 196 3.74 20.33 9.70
C THR A 196 4.97 21.27 9.80
N GLY A 197 4.78 22.43 10.41
CA GLY A 197 5.86 23.42 10.56
C GLY A 197 7.15 22.90 11.19
N ASP A 198 7.06 21.79 11.95
CA ASP A 198 8.21 21.11 12.58
C ASP A 198 8.83 20.00 11.69
N GLY A 199 8.35 19.85 10.43
CA GLY A 199 8.80 18.81 9.52
C GLY A 199 8.25 17.41 9.80
N GLU A 200 7.29 17.29 10.72
CA GLU A 200 6.60 16.05 11.06
C GLU A 200 5.55 15.67 10.01
N ILE A 201 5.22 14.39 9.94
CA ILE A 201 4.17 13.86 9.06
C ILE A 201 2.81 14.45 9.46
N ALA A 202 2.21 15.24 8.56
CA ALA A 202 0.93 15.92 8.80
C ALA A 202 -0.26 14.95 8.88
N GLN A 203 -0.20 13.79 8.22
CA GLN A 203 -1.31 12.86 8.09
C GLN A 203 -0.87 11.44 8.40
N LYS A 204 -1.32 10.91 9.53
CA LYS A 204 -1.13 9.48 9.85
C LYS A 204 -2.32 8.69 9.32
N THR A 205 -2.06 7.66 8.54
CA THR A 205 -3.10 6.84 7.91
C THR A 205 -4.05 6.23 8.94
N GLU A 206 -3.52 5.68 10.05
CA GLU A 206 -4.33 5.02 11.07
C GLU A 206 -5.26 5.97 11.85
N ASP A 207 -4.96 7.27 11.90
CA ASP A 207 -5.87 8.27 12.50
C ASP A 207 -7.15 8.45 11.64
N LEU A 208 -7.06 8.20 10.34
CA LEU A 208 -8.15 8.39 9.39
C LEU A 208 -8.95 7.13 9.08
N VAL A 209 -8.25 6.00 8.97
CA VAL A 209 -8.89 4.73 8.59
C VAL A 209 -8.99 3.74 9.73
N GLY A 210 -8.25 3.94 10.82
CA GLY A 210 -8.17 3.07 11.99
C GLY A 210 -7.00 2.10 11.98
N PRO A 211 -6.80 1.39 13.10
CA PRO A 211 -5.70 0.44 13.26
C PRO A 211 -5.76 -0.69 12.23
N TYR A 212 -4.68 -0.89 11.49
CA TYR A 212 -4.62 -1.96 10.49
C TYR A 212 -4.79 -3.35 11.08
N GLU A 213 -4.38 -3.59 12.32
CA GLU A 213 -4.56 -4.91 12.96
C GLU A 213 -6.03 -5.28 13.13
N LEU A 214 -6.92 -4.31 13.41
CA LEU A 214 -8.35 -4.54 13.43
C LEU A 214 -8.89 -4.84 12.02
N HIS A 215 -8.47 -4.06 11.02
CA HIS A 215 -8.91 -4.25 9.64
C HIS A 215 -8.46 -5.58 9.06
N ASP A 216 -7.22 -5.98 9.30
CA ASP A 216 -6.69 -7.27 8.85
C ASP A 216 -7.42 -8.44 9.51
N TYR A 217 -7.76 -8.29 10.79
CA TYR A 217 -8.59 -9.26 11.53
C TYR A 217 -9.99 -9.37 10.90
N PHE A 218 -10.67 -8.24 10.69
CA PHE A 218 -12.01 -8.23 10.08
C PHE A 218 -12.01 -8.84 8.68
N LEU A 219 -11.03 -8.44 7.87
CA LEU A 219 -10.86 -8.93 6.50
C LEU A 219 -10.66 -10.44 6.46
N TYR A 220 -9.80 -10.96 7.33
CA TYR A 220 -9.52 -12.39 7.40
C TYR A 220 -10.77 -13.21 7.70
N TYR A 221 -11.52 -12.84 8.74
CA TYR A 221 -12.72 -13.59 9.12
C TYR A 221 -13.88 -13.42 8.16
N LEU A 222 -14.00 -12.25 7.53
CA LEU A 222 -14.98 -12.02 6.46
C LEU A 222 -14.68 -12.92 5.25
N LEU A 223 -13.47 -12.86 4.71
CA LEU A 223 -13.17 -13.51 3.44
C LEU A 223 -12.89 -15.01 3.59
N ARG A 224 -12.19 -15.40 4.65
CA ARG A 224 -11.81 -16.82 4.85
C ARG A 224 -12.96 -17.70 5.33
N PHE A 225 -13.85 -17.14 6.16
CA PHE A 225 -14.90 -17.91 6.83
C PHE A 225 -16.32 -17.41 6.50
N GLY A 226 -16.49 -16.26 5.88
CA GLY A 226 -17.80 -15.67 5.60
C GLY A 226 -18.56 -15.29 6.87
N PHE A 227 -17.86 -14.94 7.95
CA PHE A 227 -18.53 -14.61 9.21
C PHE A 227 -19.27 -13.28 9.12
N GLU A 228 -20.45 -13.23 9.71
CA GLU A 228 -21.24 -12.02 9.83
C GLU A 228 -20.61 -11.01 10.80
N PRO A 229 -20.91 -9.70 10.62
CA PRO A 229 -20.34 -8.63 11.44
C PRO A 229 -20.46 -8.85 12.95
N GLY A 230 -21.64 -9.29 13.42
CA GLY A 230 -21.87 -9.55 14.85
C GLY A 230 -20.99 -10.64 15.43
N LYS A 231 -20.64 -11.67 14.63
CA LYS A 231 -19.71 -12.71 15.07
C LYS A 231 -18.27 -12.16 15.08
N ILE A 232 -17.87 -11.43 14.03
CA ILE A 232 -16.54 -10.80 13.93
C ILE A 232 -16.33 -9.83 15.10
N TYR A 233 -17.33 -9.02 15.45
CA TYR A 233 -17.30 -8.08 16.57
C TYR A 233 -16.99 -8.80 17.90
N ARG A 234 -17.81 -9.81 18.27
CA ARG A 234 -17.62 -10.55 19.52
C ARG A 234 -16.24 -11.25 19.58
N MET A 235 -15.78 -11.80 18.46
CA MET A 235 -14.46 -12.40 18.37
C MET A 235 -13.34 -11.38 18.52
N ALA A 236 -13.49 -10.19 17.93
CA ALA A 236 -12.53 -9.10 18.04
C ALA A 236 -12.42 -8.59 19.49
N LEU A 237 -13.56 -8.39 20.18
CA LEU A 237 -13.57 -8.01 21.60
C LEU A 237 -12.75 -8.98 22.47
N LYS A 238 -12.86 -10.27 22.18
CA LYS A 238 -12.08 -11.29 22.91
C LYS A 238 -10.60 -11.31 22.52
N SER A 239 -10.31 -11.17 21.21
CA SER A 239 -8.93 -11.24 20.71
C SER A 239 -8.10 -10.02 21.07
N PHE A 240 -8.72 -8.87 21.20
CA PHE A 240 -8.09 -7.59 21.52
C PHE A 240 -8.44 -7.08 22.93
N GLU A 241 -8.84 -7.99 23.82
CA GLU A 241 -9.13 -7.66 25.23
C GLU A 241 -7.91 -6.96 25.87
N GLY A 242 -8.14 -5.79 26.48
CA GLY A 242 -7.06 -4.98 27.07
C GLY A 242 -6.27 -4.11 26.09
N VAL A 243 -6.52 -4.24 24.77
CA VAL A 243 -5.88 -3.42 23.73
C VAL A 243 -6.85 -2.38 23.19
N TYR A 244 -8.06 -2.79 22.82
CA TYR A 244 -9.12 -1.91 22.31
C TYR A 244 -10.41 -2.08 23.11
N ASP A 245 -11.07 -0.95 23.39
CA ASP A 245 -12.41 -0.95 23.97
C ASP A 245 -13.49 -1.34 22.93
N ALA A 246 -14.67 -1.67 23.42
CA ALA A 246 -15.81 -2.10 22.60
C ALA A 246 -16.22 -1.00 21.57
N LYS A 247 -16.17 0.27 21.98
CA LYS A 247 -16.52 1.41 21.13
C LYS A 247 -15.54 1.55 19.97
N THR A 248 -14.26 1.39 20.22
CA THR A 248 -13.20 1.43 19.22
C THR A 248 -13.36 0.30 18.20
N VAL A 249 -13.54 -0.94 18.65
CA VAL A 249 -13.78 -2.10 17.77
C VAL A 249 -15.04 -1.88 16.93
N HIS A 250 -16.13 -1.42 17.51
CA HIS A 250 -17.37 -1.11 16.80
C HIS A 250 -17.19 -0.06 15.73
N THR A 251 -16.56 1.07 16.07
CA THR A 251 -16.33 2.20 15.15
C THR A 251 -15.55 1.75 13.92
N TRP A 252 -14.48 0.98 14.11
CA TRP A 252 -13.63 0.55 13.01
C TRP A 252 -14.22 -0.62 12.23
N LEU A 253 -15.01 -1.50 12.86
CA LEU A 253 -15.78 -2.51 12.14
C LEU A 253 -16.80 -1.86 11.19
N ARG A 254 -17.51 -0.84 11.65
CA ARG A 254 -18.45 -0.07 10.84
C ARG A 254 -17.75 0.63 9.68
N THR A 255 -16.61 1.26 9.95
CA THR A 255 -15.77 1.92 8.93
C THR A 255 -15.26 0.92 7.90
N PHE A 256 -14.78 -0.25 8.35
CA PHE A 256 -14.33 -1.33 7.48
C PHE A 256 -15.42 -1.75 6.48
N TYR A 257 -16.62 -2.13 6.95
CA TYR A 257 -17.70 -2.56 6.05
C TYR A 257 -18.16 -1.47 5.10
N ARG A 258 -18.30 -0.22 5.58
CA ARG A 258 -18.64 0.91 4.73
C ARG A 258 -17.62 1.10 3.60
N ARG A 259 -16.34 1.12 3.93
CA ARG A 259 -15.27 1.32 2.94
C ARG A 259 -15.11 0.10 2.03
N PHE A 260 -15.15 -1.09 2.57
CA PHE A 260 -15.01 -2.34 1.81
C PHE A 260 -16.02 -2.40 0.65
N PHE A 261 -17.26 -2.04 0.87
CA PHE A 261 -18.28 -2.00 -0.17
C PHE A 261 -18.12 -0.78 -1.08
N ALA A 262 -18.02 0.42 -0.54
CA ALA A 262 -17.96 1.66 -1.32
C ALA A 262 -16.74 1.75 -2.26
N GLN A 263 -15.66 1.05 -1.93
CA GLN A 263 -14.41 1.07 -2.70
C GLN A 263 -14.23 -0.14 -3.64
N GLN A 264 -15.26 -0.96 -3.82
CA GLN A 264 -15.20 -2.14 -4.69
C GLN A 264 -14.78 -1.81 -6.13
N PHE A 265 -15.19 -0.67 -6.67
CA PHE A 265 -14.86 -0.27 -8.04
C PHE A 265 -13.33 -0.21 -8.27
N LYS A 266 -12.54 0.14 -7.25
CA LYS A 266 -11.07 0.13 -7.33
C LYS A 266 -10.53 -1.29 -7.48
N ARG A 267 -11.16 -2.27 -6.82
CA ARG A 267 -10.73 -3.67 -6.86
C ARG A 267 -11.06 -4.39 -8.16
N SER A 268 -12.07 -3.89 -8.89
CA SER A 268 -12.49 -4.49 -10.17
C SER A 268 -11.38 -4.47 -11.24
N CYS A 269 -10.41 -3.56 -11.12
CA CYS A 269 -9.31 -3.39 -12.07
C CYS A 269 -7.93 -3.61 -11.44
N LEU A 270 -7.84 -4.39 -10.36
CA LEU A 270 -6.55 -4.69 -9.73
C LEU A 270 -5.58 -5.36 -10.70
N PRO A 271 -4.29 -4.98 -10.66
CA PRO A 271 -3.24 -5.67 -11.40
C PRO A 271 -3.09 -7.12 -10.97
N ASP A 272 -2.38 -7.90 -11.79
CA ASP A 272 -1.95 -9.25 -11.42
C ASP A 272 -1.01 -9.20 -10.23
N GLY A 273 -1.10 -10.22 -9.37
CA GLY A 273 -0.22 -10.38 -8.22
C GLY A 273 -0.27 -11.81 -7.68
N PRO A 274 0.69 -12.21 -6.85
CA PRO A 274 0.71 -13.55 -6.28
C PRO A 274 -0.30 -13.66 -5.14
N LYS A 275 -0.91 -14.84 -5.00
CA LYS A 275 -1.61 -15.21 -3.77
C LYS A 275 -0.60 -15.74 -2.77
N VAL A 276 -0.33 -14.96 -1.72
CA VAL A 276 0.67 -15.30 -0.68
C VAL A 276 0.03 -16.09 0.46
N GLY A 277 -1.11 -15.62 0.97
CA GLY A 277 -1.86 -16.25 2.04
C GLY A 277 -3.12 -16.95 1.57
N SER A 278 -3.99 -17.28 2.51
CA SER A 278 -5.31 -17.89 2.24
C SER A 278 -6.38 -16.89 1.81
N VAL A 279 -6.11 -15.60 1.94
CA VAL A 279 -7.01 -14.48 1.63
C VAL A 279 -6.40 -13.58 0.57
N THR A 280 -7.20 -13.21 -0.43
CA THR A 280 -6.84 -12.25 -1.47
C THR A 280 -8.09 -11.60 -2.03
N LEU A 281 -7.94 -10.43 -2.63
CA LEU A 281 -9.01 -9.64 -3.24
C LEU A 281 -8.92 -9.60 -4.77
N SER A 282 -8.17 -10.52 -5.37
CA SER A 282 -8.04 -10.58 -6.82
C SER A 282 -9.39 -10.81 -7.50
N PRO A 283 -9.78 -9.96 -8.47
CA PRO A 283 -11.04 -10.10 -9.20
C PRO A 283 -11.04 -11.29 -10.18
N ARG A 284 -9.88 -11.92 -10.38
CA ARG A 284 -9.71 -13.03 -11.35
C ARG A 284 -10.10 -14.40 -10.82
N GLY A 285 -10.72 -14.46 -9.64
CA GLY A 285 -11.25 -15.72 -9.10
C GLY A 285 -11.40 -15.76 -7.59
N ASP A 286 -10.75 -14.87 -6.86
CA ASP A 286 -10.77 -14.90 -5.39
C ASP A 286 -11.91 -14.06 -4.81
N TRP A 287 -12.09 -12.82 -5.29
CA TRP A 287 -13.16 -11.94 -4.82
C TRP A 287 -13.88 -11.24 -5.97
N ARG A 288 -15.12 -11.60 -6.19
CA ARG A 288 -16.00 -10.99 -7.19
C ARG A 288 -17.21 -10.39 -6.50
N MET A 289 -17.37 -9.09 -6.62
CA MET A 289 -18.51 -8.36 -6.08
C MET A 289 -18.85 -7.23 -7.05
N PRO A 290 -20.15 -6.96 -7.33
CA PRO A 290 -20.54 -5.78 -8.08
C PRO A 290 -20.07 -4.49 -7.38
N SER A 291 -19.63 -3.49 -8.14
CA SER A 291 -19.22 -2.21 -7.58
C SER A 291 -20.36 -1.48 -6.86
N ASP A 292 -21.60 -1.76 -7.27
CA ASP A 292 -22.82 -1.17 -6.70
C ASP A 292 -23.44 -2.02 -5.59
N ALA A 293 -22.74 -3.03 -5.07
CA ALA A 293 -23.21 -3.84 -3.95
C ALA A 293 -23.44 -2.98 -2.71
N SER A 294 -24.60 -3.15 -2.07
CA SER A 294 -25.00 -2.35 -0.92
C SER A 294 -24.51 -2.96 0.41
N SER A 295 -23.89 -2.16 1.25
CA SER A 295 -23.51 -2.53 2.62
C SER A 295 -24.63 -2.43 3.65
N ARG A 296 -25.85 -2.03 3.26
CA ARG A 296 -26.93 -1.66 4.19
C ARG A 296 -27.26 -2.73 5.23
N LEU A 297 -27.31 -4.00 4.82
CA LEU A 297 -27.64 -5.10 5.73
C LEU A 297 -26.54 -5.30 6.80
N TRP A 298 -25.26 -5.26 6.39
CA TRP A 298 -24.14 -5.39 7.32
C TRP A 298 -24.03 -4.20 8.26
N LEU A 299 -24.22 -2.98 7.76
CA LEU A 299 -24.21 -1.78 8.61
C LEU A 299 -25.38 -1.79 9.61
N ALA A 300 -26.58 -2.22 9.20
CA ALA A 300 -27.71 -2.37 10.11
C ALA A 300 -27.45 -3.38 11.22
N GLN A 301 -26.78 -4.51 10.91
CA GLN A 301 -26.34 -5.48 11.93
C GLN A 301 -25.35 -4.87 12.91
N ILE A 302 -24.37 -4.10 12.40
CA ILE A 302 -23.35 -3.45 13.25
C ILE A 302 -24.00 -2.39 14.15
N ASP A 303 -24.87 -1.54 13.56
CA ASP A 303 -25.56 -0.47 14.31
C ASP A 303 -26.46 -1.05 15.43
N ALA A 304 -26.99 -2.26 15.26
CA ALA A 304 -27.76 -2.96 16.29
C ALA A 304 -26.91 -3.52 17.45
N LEU A 305 -25.58 -3.66 17.28
CA LEU A 305 -24.71 -4.20 18.34
C LEU A 305 -24.53 -3.21 19.50
N ASN A 306 -24.66 -1.91 19.26
CA ASN A 306 -24.58 -0.88 20.31
C ASN A 306 -25.79 -0.86 21.28
N ALA A 307 -26.83 -1.64 21.01
CA ALA A 307 -28.02 -1.71 21.86
C ALA A 307 -27.92 -2.81 22.92
N ILE A 308 -26.78 -3.49 23.03
CA ILE A 308 -26.62 -4.68 23.90
C ILE A 308 -25.69 -4.40 25.10
N ASP A 309 -25.04 -3.23 25.14
CA ASP A 309 -24.29 -2.70 26.30
C ASP A 309 -25.17 -1.68 27.11
#